data_e3b121ab465539a8a2d762c47143857b
#
_entry.id   e3b121ab465539a8a2d762c47143857b
#
_cell.length_a   1.000
_cell.length_b   1.000
_cell.length_c   1.000
_cell.angle_alpha   90.00
_cell.angle_beta   90.00
_cell.angle_gamma   90.00
#
_symmetry.space_group_name_H-M   'P 1'
#
loop_
_entity.id
_entity.type
_entity.pdbx_description
1 polymer ?
#
loop_
_entity_poly.entity_id
_entity_poly.type
_entity_poly.pdbx_seq_one_letter_code
_entity_poly.pdbx_strand_id
1 'polypeptide(L)'
;MPGSVVLVHGLRTSASMWRHQVEALTALGCTVVTPDLPGHGARMGERFTLADGVATIDEAVSSAPGPVFVVGFSLGGYLAAHWAAEEPRAIAGILAASCGTQPHRVILDAWRVGAGAIHLLPDRGLGLNNAVVRAVIRDPVYANDVIAGGVALDVMQDVLRELRGVRMERALSRIDAPVWLVNGTLDHIRLQERRFLAATRNGTLVRIPGATHMVSLARPVEFTRVLIDAINSTRSATPA
;
A
#
# COMPACT_ATOMS: atom_id res chain seq x y z
N MET A 1 7.09 17.77 13.59
CA MET A 1 6.96 16.87 12.45
C MET A 1 6.95 17.71 11.21
N PRO A 2 7.10 18.10 10.36
CA PRO A 2 6.50 18.21 9.08
C PRO A 2 7.38 17.65 7.97
N GLY A 3 6.78 17.19 7.12
CA GLY A 3 7.16 16.63 5.86
C GLY A 3 5.87 16.20 5.23
N SER A 4 5.95 15.78 4.03
CA SER A 4 4.81 15.24 3.31
C SER A 4 4.78 13.73 3.40
N VAL A 5 3.57 13.18 3.45
CA VAL A 5 3.35 11.73 3.44
C VAL A 5 2.44 11.39 2.27
N VAL A 6 2.90 10.52 1.39
CA VAL A 6 2.10 9.98 0.29
C VAL A 6 1.62 8.59 0.67
N LEU A 7 0.31 8.36 0.68
CA LEU A 7 -0.31 7.08 1.09
C LEU A 7 -0.95 6.41 -0.13
N VAL A 8 -0.37 5.31 -0.59
CA VAL A 8 -0.79 4.56 -1.80
C VAL A 8 -1.58 3.33 -1.40
N HIS A 9 -2.84 3.28 -1.79
CA HIS A 9 -3.79 2.23 -1.41
C HIS A 9 -3.54 0.87 -2.10
N GLY A 10 -4.23 -0.16 -1.62
CA GLY A 10 -4.18 -1.51 -2.17
C GLY A 10 -5.18 -1.78 -3.30
N LEU A 11 -5.07 -2.96 -3.89
CA LEU A 11 -6.06 -3.46 -4.86
C LEU A 11 -7.45 -3.55 -4.22
N ARG A 12 -8.50 -3.21 -4.97
CA ARG A 12 -9.92 -3.21 -4.57
C ARG A 12 -10.30 -2.17 -3.51
N THR A 13 -9.41 -1.27 -3.15
CA THR A 13 -9.68 -0.14 -2.25
C THR A 13 -9.45 1.19 -2.98
N SER A 14 -9.46 2.29 -2.26
CA SER A 14 -9.18 3.63 -2.78
C SER A 14 -8.48 4.46 -1.71
N ALA A 15 -8.24 5.73 -1.99
CA ALA A 15 -7.72 6.70 -1.02
C ALA A 15 -8.49 6.70 0.31
N SER A 16 -9.80 6.36 0.27
CA SER A 16 -10.67 6.32 1.45
C SER A 16 -10.23 5.36 2.56
N MET A 17 -9.42 4.33 2.23
CA MET A 17 -8.88 3.41 3.23
C MET A 17 -7.95 4.06 4.24
N TRP A 18 -7.40 5.22 3.92
CA TRP A 18 -6.39 5.91 4.70
C TRP A 18 -6.93 6.93 5.71
N ARG A 19 -8.26 7.07 5.85
CA ARG A 19 -8.87 8.10 6.69
C ARG A 19 -8.25 8.19 8.09
N HIS A 20 -8.10 7.07 8.79
CA HIS A 20 -7.50 7.05 10.13
C HIS A 20 -6.06 7.59 10.14
N GLN A 21 -5.25 7.22 9.14
CA GLN A 21 -3.87 7.68 9.01
C GLN A 21 -3.82 9.16 8.60
N VAL A 22 -4.72 9.59 7.72
CA VAL A 22 -4.84 11.00 7.31
C VAL A 22 -5.17 11.88 8.51
N GLU A 23 -6.19 11.53 9.29
CA GLU A 23 -6.58 12.26 10.50
C GLU A 23 -5.41 12.38 11.49
N ALA A 24 -4.73 11.27 11.78
CA ALA A 24 -3.61 11.25 12.73
C ALA A 24 -2.40 12.05 12.24
N LEU A 25 -2.01 11.90 10.97
CA LEU A 25 -0.85 12.60 10.40
C LEU A 25 -1.12 14.10 10.24
N THR A 26 -2.33 14.49 9.83
CA THR A 26 -2.75 15.89 9.71
C THR A 26 -2.76 16.58 11.07
N ALA A 27 -3.25 15.90 12.11
CA ALA A 27 -3.21 16.40 13.49
C ALA A 27 -1.78 16.64 13.99
N LEU A 28 -0.79 15.95 13.42
CA LEU A 28 0.64 16.13 13.70
C LEU A 28 1.31 17.19 12.78
N GLY A 29 0.54 17.85 11.91
CA GLY A 29 1.02 18.91 11.02
C GLY A 29 1.70 18.37 9.74
N CYS A 30 1.52 17.11 9.37
CA CYS A 30 2.00 16.60 8.09
C CYS A 30 1.08 17.02 6.94
N THR A 31 1.66 17.30 5.77
CA THR A 31 0.91 17.33 4.50
C THR A 31 0.69 15.90 4.04
N VAL A 32 -0.55 15.49 3.83
CA VAL A 32 -0.88 14.11 3.44
C VAL A 32 -1.50 14.10 2.05
N VAL A 33 -0.96 13.29 1.15
CA VAL A 33 -1.46 13.08 -0.22
C VAL A 33 -1.88 11.63 -0.36
N THR A 34 -3.11 11.40 -0.82
CA THR A 34 -3.69 10.06 -1.00
C THR A 34 -4.21 9.91 -2.42
N PRO A 35 -3.35 9.57 -3.40
CA PRO A 35 -3.81 9.41 -4.77
C PRO A 35 -4.67 8.15 -4.93
N ASP A 36 -5.67 8.22 -5.80
CA ASP A 36 -6.32 7.04 -6.34
C ASP A 36 -5.52 6.50 -7.53
N LEU A 37 -5.21 5.20 -7.50
CA LEU A 37 -4.56 4.51 -8.60
C LEU A 37 -5.54 4.36 -9.79
N PRO A 38 -5.05 4.25 -11.04
CA PRO A 38 -5.91 3.97 -12.18
C PRO A 38 -6.83 2.77 -11.94
N GLY A 39 -8.09 2.90 -12.29
CA GLY A 39 -9.13 1.89 -12.07
C GLY A 39 -9.67 1.81 -10.64
N HIS A 40 -9.32 2.74 -9.76
CA HIS A 40 -9.75 2.75 -8.36
C HIS A 40 -10.30 4.12 -7.97
N GLY A 41 -11.20 4.15 -6.96
CA GLY A 41 -11.73 5.38 -6.39
C GLY A 41 -12.31 6.33 -7.42
N ALA A 42 -11.88 7.58 -7.43
CA ALA A 42 -12.30 8.59 -8.40
C ALA A 42 -11.88 8.25 -9.86
N ARG A 43 -10.94 7.32 -10.04
CA ARG A 43 -10.42 6.89 -11.36
C ARG A 43 -10.96 5.51 -11.79
N MET A 44 -12.10 5.08 -11.26
CA MET A 44 -12.71 3.75 -11.45
C MET A 44 -12.88 3.34 -12.92
N GLY A 45 -13.10 4.28 -13.83
CA GLY A 45 -13.28 4.02 -15.28
C GLY A 45 -11.98 3.83 -16.06
N GLU A 46 -10.82 4.02 -15.44
CA GLU A 46 -9.52 3.92 -16.12
C GLU A 46 -9.00 2.48 -16.11
N ARG A 47 -8.22 2.14 -17.12
CA ARG A 47 -7.47 0.88 -17.11
C ARG A 47 -6.19 1.04 -16.27
N PHE A 48 -5.77 -0.05 -15.67
CA PHE A 48 -4.52 -0.07 -14.91
C PHE A 48 -3.37 -0.59 -15.77
N THR A 49 -2.27 0.16 -15.80
CA THR A 49 -0.95 -0.33 -16.21
C THR A 49 0.06 -0.10 -15.10
N LEU A 50 1.16 -0.86 -15.09
CA LEU A 50 2.24 -0.65 -14.13
C LEU A 50 2.83 0.76 -14.28
N ALA A 51 3.00 1.22 -15.52
CA ALA A 51 3.54 2.55 -15.82
C ALA A 51 2.64 3.67 -15.26
N ASP A 52 1.31 3.60 -15.45
CA ASP A 52 0.38 4.62 -14.93
C ASP A 52 0.30 4.58 -13.40
N GLY A 53 0.38 3.40 -12.79
CA GLY A 53 0.46 3.26 -11.35
C GLY A 53 1.72 3.90 -10.75
N VAL A 54 2.86 3.72 -11.41
CA VAL A 54 4.14 4.36 -11.05
C VAL A 54 4.07 5.88 -11.26
N ALA A 55 3.55 6.34 -12.40
CA ALA A 55 3.37 7.76 -12.69
C ALA A 55 2.48 8.46 -11.65
N THR A 56 1.41 7.79 -11.20
CA THR A 56 0.53 8.31 -10.14
C THR A 56 1.30 8.58 -8.83
N ILE A 57 2.23 7.70 -8.46
CA ILE A 57 3.08 7.89 -7.28
C ILE A 57 4.06 9.04 -7.52
N ASP A 58 4.66 9.10 -8.70
CA ASP A 58 5.62 10.14 -9.07
C ASP A 58 4.99 11.54 -9.05
N GLU A 59 3.81 11.70 -9.58
CA GLU A 59 3.01 12.93 -9.53
C GLU A 59 2.67 13.33 -8.09
N ALA A 60 2.21 12.37 -7.26
CA ALA A 60 1.89 12.63 -5.88
C ALA A 60 3.12 13.08 -5.06
N VAL A 61 4.27 12.44 -5.28
CA VAL A 61 5.53 12.82 -4.63
C VAL A 61 6.03 14.17 -5.13
N SER A 62 5.92 14.44 -6.44
CA SER A 62 6.35 15.70 -7.05
C SER A 62 5.52 16.91 -6.62
N SER A 63 4.24 16.71 -6.34
CA SER A 63 3.32 17.75 -5.86
C SER A 63 3.45 18.04 -4.37
N ALA A 64 4.06 17.14 -3.61
CA ALA A 64 4.14 17.23 -2.16
C ALA A 64 5.34 18.11 -1.72
N PRO A 65 5.15 19.09 -0.81
CA PRO A 65 6.23 19.98 -0.38
C PRO A 65 7.22 19.27 0.56
N GLY A 66 8.50 19.62 0.42
CA GLY A 66 9.56 19.18 1.34
C GLY A 66 9.94 17.69 1.20
N PRO A 67 10.62 17.12 2.19
CA PRO A 67 10.95 15.69 2.20
C PRO A 67 9.69 14.83 2.29
N VAL A 68 9.57 13.86 1.38
CA VAL A 68 8.39 13.00 1.26
C VAL A 68 8.67 11.61 1.85
N PHE A 69 7.77 11.13 2.70
CA PHE A 69 7.73 9.75 3.17
C PHE A 69 6.63 9.00 2.42
N VAL A 70 6.96 7.89 1.75
CA VAL A 70 6.01 7.15 0.92
C VAL A 70 5.53 5.90 1.64
N VAL A 71 4.23 5.70 1.69
CA VAL A 71 3.58 4.53 2.30
C VAL A 71 2.76 3.81 1.25
N GLY A 72 3.00 2.52 1.09
CA GLY A 72 2.19 1.70 0.19
C GLY A 72 1.62 0.48 0.90
N PHE A 73 0.34 0.20 0.67
CA PHE A 73 -0.33 -0.99 1.17
C PHE A 73 -0.57 -1.99 0.03
N SER A 74 -0.18 -3.26 0.21
CA SER A 74 -0.42 -4.34 -0.74
C SER A 74 0.02 -3.96 -2.16
N LEU A 75 -0.88 -3.77 -3.13
CA LEU A 75 -0.57 -3.23 -4.46
C LEU A 75 0.28 -1.96 -4.36
N GLY A 76 -0.15 -1.00 -3.55
CA GLY A 76 0.59 0.26 -3.33
C GLY A 76 2.00 0.04 -2.79
N GLY A 77 2.22 -0.99 -1.96
CA GLY A 77 3.55 -1.36 -1.45
C GLY A 77 4.47 -1.90 -2.55
N TYR A 78 3.95 -2.74 -3.44
CA TYR A 78 4.69 -3.21 -4.62
C TYR A 78 5.05 -2.08 -5.56
N LEU A 79 4.09 -1.19 -5.84
CA LEU A 79 4.29 -0.03 -6.73
C LEU A 79 5.27 0.97 -6.13
N ALA A 80 5.16 1.30 -4.84
CA ALA A 80 6.03 2.24 -4.17
C ALA A 80 7.49 1.76 -4.15
N ALA A 81 7.73 0.47 -3.87
CA ALA A 81 9.07 -0.11 -3.94
C ALA A 81 9.62 -0.14 -5.37
N HIS A 82 8.77 -0.46 -6.35
CA HIS A 82 9.17 -0.46 -7.77
C HIS A 82 9.50 0.95 -8.25
N TRP A 83 8.65 1.92 -7.98
CA TRP A 83 8.87 3.34 -8.28
C TRP A 83 10.18 3.87 -7.68
N ALA A 84 10.40 3.66 -6.39
CA ALA A 84 11.59 4.17 -5.71
C ALA A 84 12.90 3.53 -6.21
N ALA A 85 12.83 2.36 -6.82
CA ALA A 85 13.99 1.68 -7.40
C ALA A 85 14.35 2.15 -8.83
N GLU A 86 13.35 2.63 -9.57
CA GLU A 86 13.53 3.07 -10.96
C GLU A 86 13.68 4.61 -11.06
N GLU A 87 13.09 5.34 -10.12
CA GLU A 87 13.15 6.81 -10.01
C GLU A 87 13.90 7.22 -8.75
N PRO A 88 15.23 7.36 -8.79
CA PRO A 88 16.05 7.64 -7.61
C PRO A 88 15.88 9.09 -7.14
N ARG A 89 14.70 9.42 -6.59
CA ARG A 89 14.45 10.70 -5.94
C ARG A 89 14.85 10.64 -4.48
N ALA A 90 15.28 11.79 -3.95
CA ALA A 90 15.52 11.93 -2.52
C ALA A 90 14.19 11.89 -1.76
N ILE A 91 13.85 10.75 -1.18
CA ILE A 91 12.70 10.55 -0.28
C ILE A 91 13.19 10.36 1.16
N ALA A 92 12.37 10.75 2.12
CA ALA A 92 12.68 10.58 3.54
C ALA A 92 12.71 9.11 3.96
N GLY A 93 11.86 8.29 3.34
CA GLY A 93 11.77 6.86 3.60
C GLY A 93 10.57 6.23 2.92
N ILE A 94 10.49 4.91 3.00
CA ILE A 94 9.40 4.12 2.42
C ILE A 94 8.86 3.12 3.44
N LEU A 95 7.54 3.00 3.55
CA LEU A 95 6.88 1.94 4.30
C LEU A 95 6.05 1.09 3.34
N ALA A 96 6.49 -0.15 3.14
CA ALA A 96 5.80 -1.12 2.30
C ALA A 96 5.07 -2.13 3.18
N ALA A 97 3.74 -2.02 3.22
CA ALA A 97 2.88 -2.81 4.09
C ALA A 97 2.19 -3.95 3.32
N SER A 98 2.14 -5.13 3.92
CA SER A 98 1.40 -6.30 3.41
C SER A 98 1.73 -6.67 1.95
N CYS A 99 3.00 -6.59 1.58
CA CYS A 99 3.52 -6.97 0.27
C CYS A 99 4.76 -7.89 0.37
N GLY A 100 4.79 -8.75 1.39
CA GLY A 100 5.92 -9.61 1.74
C GLY A 100 6.06 -10.90 0.94
N THR A 101 5.47 -11.00 -0.26
CA THR A 101 5.59 -12.14 -1.17
C THR A 101 5.89 -11.66 -2.59
N GLN A 102 6.88 -12.25 -3.26
CA GLN A 102 7.15 -11.94 -4.67
C GLN A 102 5.91 -12.22 -5.54
N PRO A 103 5.42 -11.27 -6.34
CA PRO A 103 4.29 -11.47 -7.24
C PRO A 103 4.69 -12.39 -8.40
N HIS A 104 4.71 -13.69 -8.14
CA HIS A 104 5.12 -14.73 -9.09
C HIS A 104 3.94 -15.13 -9.97
N ARG A 105 4.20 -15.41 -11.27
CA ARG A 105 3.17 -15.76 -12.27
C ARG A 105 2.16 -16.77 -11.75
N VAL A 106 2.61 -17.87 -11.15
CA VAL A 106 1.73 -18.95 -10.68
C VAL A 106 0.75 -18.44 -9.61
N ILE A 107 1.25 -17.66 -8.65
CA ILE A 107 0.42 -17.09 -7.57
C ILE A 107 -0.58 -16.08 -8.15
N LEU A 108 -0.11 -15.19 -9.03
CA LEU A 108 -0.96 -14.17 -9.66
C LEU A 108 -2.03 -14.81 -10.57
N ASP A 109 -1.69 -15.88 -11.30
CA ASP A 109 -2.65 -16.60 -12.13
C ASP A 109 -3.69 -17.34 -11.28
N ALA A 110 -3.30 -17.94 -10.16
CA ALA A 110 -4.24 -18.54 -9.21
C ALA A 110 -5.21 -17.49 -8.65
N TRP A 111 -4.72 -16.30 -8.29
CA TRP A 111 -5.57 -15.19 -7.83
C TRP A 111 -6.47 -14.66 -8.94
N ARG A 112 -6.02 -14.60 -10.19
CA ARG A 112 -6.85 -14.23 -11.33
C ARG A 112 -8.01 -15.20 -11.54
N VAL A 113 -7.76 -16.50 -11.43
CA VAL A 113 -8.81 -17.52 -11.51
C VAL A 113 -9.80 -17.35 -10.36
N GLY A 114 -9.34 -17.15 -9.13
CA GLY A 114 -10.19 -16.89 -7.97
C GLY A 114 -11.03 -15.61 -8.12
N ALA A 115 -10.43 -14.53 -8.60
CA ALA A 115 -11.14 -13.29 -8.89
C ALA A 115 -12.20 -13.48 -9.99
N GLY A 116 -11.88 -14.25 -11.04
CA GLY A 116 -12.84 -14.62 -12.08
C GLY A 116 -14.03 -15.40 -11.52
N ALA A 117 -13.79 -16.35 -10.62
CA ALA A 117 -14.86 -17.09 -9.96
C ALA A 117 -15.78 -16.18 -9.10
N ILE A 118 -15.20 -15.22 -8.36
CA ILE A 118 -15.97 -14.24 -7.61
C ILE A 118 -16.81 -13.35 -8.53
N HIS A 119 -16.29 -12.99 -9.71
CA HIS A 119 -17.02 -12.22 -10.72
C HIS A 119 -18.24 -12.93 -11.31
N LEU A 120 -18.35 -14.27 -11.17
CA LEU A 120 -19.54 -15.02 -11.57
C LEU A 120 -20.71 -14.87 -10.58
N LEU A 121 -20.49 -14.30 -9.40
CA LEU A 121 -21.59 -13.99 -8.45
C LEU A 121 -22.51 -12.92 -9.06
N PRO A 122 -23.83 -12.92 -8.70
CA PRO A 122 -24.82 -12.00 -9.29
C PRO A 122 -24.44 -10.52 -9.18
N ASP A 123 -23.81 -10.12 -8.07
CA ASP A 123 -23.32 -8.77 -7.79
C ASP A 123 -21.81 -8.60 -8.07
N ARG A 124 -21.23 -9.53 -8.81
CA ARG A 124 -19.80 -9.61 -9.13
C ARG A 124 -18.89 -9.65 -7.89
N GLY A 125 -19.43 -10.05 -6.74
CA GLY A 125 -18.72 -10.17 -5.47
C GLY A 125 -18.71 -8.90 -4.62
N LEU A 126 -19.53 -7.90 -4.96
CA LEU A 126 -19.63 -6.66 -4.17
C LEU A 126 -20.11 -6.92 -2.74
N GLY A 127 -21.17 -7.72 -2.59
CA GLY A 127 -21.70 -8.10 -1.26
C GLY A 127 -20.68 -8.85 -0.41
N LEU A 128 -19.95 -9.78 -1.03
CA LEU A 128 -18.86 -10.50 -0.35
C LEU A 128 -17.76 -9.53 0.10
N ASN A 129 -17.35 -8.60 -0.78
CA ASN A 129 -16.36 -7.59 -0.42
C ASN A 129 -16.81 -6.73 0.75
N ASN A 130 -18.06 -6.23 0.72
CA ASN A 130 -18.59 -5.37 1.77
C ASN A 130 -18.72 -6.12 3.10
N ALA A 131 -19.08 -7.40 3.08
CA ALA A 131 -19.10 -8.25 4.26
C ALA A 131 -17.70 -8.41 4.87
N VAL A 132 -16.68 -8.65 4.04
CA VAL A 132 -15.28 -8.74 4.48
C VAL A 132 -14.80 -7.42 5.06
N VAL A 133 -15.07 -6.28 4.40
CA VAL A 133 -14.72 -4.94 4.90
C VAL A 133 -15.32 -4.72 6.29
N ARG A 134 -16.62 -4.98 6.49
CA ARG A 134 -17.28 -4.84 7.80
C ARG A 134 -16.77 -5.81 8.85
N ALA A 135 -16.32 -6.99 8.47
CA ALA A 135 -15.74 -7.96 9.41
C ALA A 135 -14.33 -7.57 9.87
N VAL A 136 -13.56 -6.92 9.00
CA VAL A 136 -12.17 -6.50 9.28
C VAL A 136 -12.14 -5.16 10.00
N ILE A 137 -12.92 -4.20 9.55
CA ILE A 137 -12.96 -2.83 10.10
C ILE A 137 -14.07 -2.77 11.15
N ARG A 138 -13.65 -2.72 12.42
CA ARG A 138 -14.60 -2.73 13.55
C ARG A 138 -15.39 -1.43 13.68
N ASP A 139 -14.78 -0.30 13.30
CA ASP A 139 -15.44 1.01 13.31
C ASP A 139 -16.34 1.14 12.07
N PRO A 140 -17.67 1.29 12.25
CA PRO A 140 -18.60 1.37 11.13
C PRO A 140 -18.40 2.63 10.27
N VAL A 141 -17.88 3.71 10.82
CA VAL A 141 -17.60 4.94 10.05
C VAL A 141 -16.50 4.66 9.04
N TYR A 142 -15.36 4.14 9.48
CA TYR A 142 -14.27 3.78 8.58
C TYR A 142 -14.64 2.65 7.60
N ALA A 143 -15.43 1.68 8.03
CA ALA A 143 -15.93 0.63 7.14
C ALA A 143 -16.81 1.21 6.01
N ASN A 144 -17.71 2.14 6.35
CA ASN A 144 -18.58 2.78 5.36
C ASN A 144 -17.78 3.67 4.40
N ASP A 145 -16.74 4.37 4.85
CA ASP A 145 -15.89 5.18 3.99
C ASP A 145 -15.15 4.30 2.96
N VAL A 146 -14.59 3.17 3.40
CA VAL A 146 -13.93 2.23 2.48
C VAL A 146 -14.90 1.68 1.45
N ILE A 147 -16.14 1.36 1.85
CA ILE A 147 -17.19 0.89 0.94
C ILE A 147 -17.62 2.01 -0.01
N ALA A 148 -17.82 3.24 0.50
CA ALA A 148 -18.23 4.40 -0.29
C ALA A 148 -17.16 4.82 -1.31
N GLY A 149 -15.87 4.61 -1.00
CA GLY A 149 -14.78 4.82 -1.95
C GLY A 149 -14.79 3.87 -3.16
N GLY A 150 -15.73 2.91 -3.16
CA GLY A 150 -15.94 1.97 -4.25
C GLY A 150 -14.99 0.77 -4.21
N VAL A 151 -15.41 -0.31 -4.87
CA VAL A 151 -14.65 -1.55 -4.98
C VAL A 151 -14.23 -1.77 -6.43
N ALA A 152 -12.94 -1.64 -6.68
CA ALA A 152 -12.35 -1.81 -8.01
C ALA A 152 -12.32 -3.30 -8.42
N LEU A 153 -13.46 -3.82 -8.87
CA LEU A 153 -13.58 -5.23 -9.28
C LEU A 153 -13.04 -5.47 -10.69
N ASP A 154 -13.30 -4.53 -11.61
CA ASP A 154 -12.97 -4.69 -13.05
C ASP A 154 -11.46 -4.64 -13.31
N VAL A 155 -10.74 -3.84 -12.55
CA VAL A 155 -9.30 -3.61 -12.73
C VAL A 155 -8.43 -4.78 -12.24
N MET A 156 -8.99 -5.71 -11.46
CA MET A 156 -8.20 -6.81 -10.86
C MET A 156 -7.41 -7.62 -11.88
N GLN A 157 -8.01 -7.90 -13.05
CA GLN A 157 -7.33 -8.69 -14.09
C GLN A 157 -6.13 -7.95 -14.67
N ASP A 158 -6.24 -6.63 -14.86
CA ASP A 158 -5.15 -5.80 -15.36
C ASP A 158 -4.04 -5.72 -14.30
N VAL A 159 -4.36 -5.37 -13.05
CA VAL A 159 -3.39 -5.28 -11.95
C VAL A 159 -2.61 -6.59 -11.77
N LEU A 160 -3.29 -7.73 -11.69
CA LEU A 160 -2.60 -9.03 -11.50
C LEU A 160 -1.74 -9.42 -12.70
N ARG A 161 -2.06 -8.92 -13.91
CA ARG A 161 -1.22 -9.09 -15.09
C ARG A 161 0.04 -8.23 -15.00
N GLU A 162 -0.12 -6.98 -14.68
CA GLU A 162 0.94 -5.97 -14.64
C GLU A 162 1.94 -6.22 -13.49
N LEU A 163 1.48 -6.68 -12.32
CA LEU A 163 2.35 -7.03 -11.19
C LEU A 163 3.39 -8.11 -11.52
N ARG A 164 3.22 -8.86 -12.61
CA ARG A 164 4.26 -9.79 -13.08
C ARG A 164 5.58 -9.11 -13.44
N GLY A 165 5.56 -7.82 -13.73
CA GLY A 165 6.74 -7.00 -14.01
C GLY A 165 7.55 -6.64 -12.76
N VAL A 166 6.93 -6.65 -11.58
CA VAL A 166 7.56 -6.21 -10.33
C VAL A 166 8.52 -7.29 -9.79
N ARG A 167 9.74 -6.88 -9.44
CA ARG A 167 10.78 -7.71 -8.84
C ARG A 167 11.20 -7.12 -7.51
N MET A 168 10.52 -7.50 -6.42
CA MET A 168 10.66 -6.88 -5.11
C MET A 168 12.10 -6.91 -4.58
N GLU A 169 12.79 -8.05 -4.61
CA GLU A 169 14.16 -8.12 -4.12
C GLU A 169 15.10 -7.18 -4.88
N ARG A 170 14.96 -7.14 -6.21
CA ARG A 170 15.74 -6.22 -7.05
C ARG A 170 15.39 -4.76 -6.76
N ALA A 171 14.11 -4.46 -6.57
CA ALA A 171 13.68 -3.10 -6.23
C ALA A 171 14.26 -2.69 -4.87
N LEU A 172 14.03 -3.50 -3.83
CA LEU A 172 14.51 -3.21 -2.47
C LEU A 172 16.02 -3.03 -2.39
N SER A 173 16.81 -3.77 -3.19
CA SER A 173 18.28 -3.65 -3.21
C SER A 173 18.80 -2.35 -3.84
N ARG A 174 17.95 -1.61 -4.55
CA ARG A 174 18.29 -0.34 -5.21
C ARG A 174 17.86 0.90 -4.43
N ILE A 175 17.03 0.73 -3.41
CA ILE A 175 16.52 1.84 -2.59
C ILE A 175 17.56 2.21 -1.54
N ASP A 176 18.07 3.45 -1.60
CA ASP A 176 19.03 3.98 -0.63
C ASP A 176 18.34 4.52 0.63
N ALA A 177 17.11 5.02 0.50
CA ALA A 177 16.32 5.52 1.61
C ALA A 177 15.98 4.40 2.61
N PRO A 178 15.73 4.72 3.88
CA PRO A 178 15.24 3.75 4.86
C PRO A 178 13.93 3.09 4.43
N VAL A 179 13.84 1.76 4.59
CA VAL A 179 12.69 0.95 4.18
C VAL A 179 12.09 0.23 5.38
N TRP A 180 10.80 0.41 5.62
CA TRP A 180 10.03 -0.39 6.58
C TRP A 180 9.17 -1.40 5.84
N LEU A 181 9.34 -2.68 6.16
CA LEU A 181 8.47 -3.76 5.75
C LEU A 181 7.51 -4.05 6.90
N VAL A 182 6.23 -3.78 6.72
CA VAL A 182 5.23 -3.90 7.80
C VAL A 182 4.17 -4.92 7.43
N ASN A 183 4.07 -6.01 8.19
CA ASN A 183 3.11 -7.09 7.92
C ASN A 183 2.31 -7.44 9.17
N GLY A 184 1.09 -7.94 8.98
CA GLY A 184 0.34 -8.60 10.04
C GLY A 184 0.89 -9.99 10.35
N THR A 185 0.89 -10.42 11.62
CA THR A 185 1.35 -11.79 11.95
C THR A 185 0.49 -12.89 11.32
N LEU A 186 -0.76 -12.58 10.96
CA LEU A 186 -1.70 -13.47 10.29
C LEU A 186 -1.86 -13.15 8.79
N ASP A 187 -0.98 -12.33 8.22
CA ASP A 187 -1.02 -12.02 6.79
C ASP A 187 -0.52 -13.22 5.97
N HIS A 188 -1.33 -13.67 5.03
CA HIS A 188 -1.00 -14.77 4.12
C HIS A 188 -0.05 -14.37 2.99
N ILE A 189 0.22 -13.05 2.81
CA ILE A 189 1.14 -12.50 1.80
C ILE A 189 2.46 -12.04 2.44
N ARG A 190 2.96 -12.70 3.48
CA ARG A 190 4.25 -12.36 4.11
C ARG A 190 5.30 -13.46 4.01
N LEU A 191 5.15 -14.35 3.03
CA LEU A 191 5.95 -15.58 2.95
C LEU A 191 7.46 -15.35 2.80
N GLN A 192 7.85 -14.24 2.18
CA GLN A 192 9.25 -13.92 1.86
C GLN A 192 9.73 -12.64 2.58
N GLU A 193 9.03 -12.15 3.60
CA GLU A 193 9.36 -10.90 4.28
C GLU A 193 10.80 -10.83 4.81
N ARG A 194 11.37 -11.94 5.31
CA ARG A 194 12.77 -12.01 5.76
C ARG A 194 13.75 -11.89 4.60
N ARG A 195 13.41 -12.48 3.46
CA ARG A 195 14.20 -12.41 2.24
C ARG A 195 14.19 -10.99 1.66
N PHE A 196 13.03 -10.32 1.73
CA PHE A 196 12.90 -8.93 1.36
C PHE A 196 13.69 -8.01 2.28
N LEU A 197 13.65 -8.25 3.59
CA LEU A 197 14.49 -7.53 4.54
C LEU A 197 15.98 -7.67 4.21
N ALA A 198 16.43 -8.88 3.93
CA ALA A 198 17.83 -9.14 3.56
C ALA A 198 18.24 -8.47 2.25
N ALA A 199 17.31 -8.14 1.37
CA ALA A 199 17.57 -7.42 0.12
C ALA A 199 17.66 -5.90 0.31
N THR A 200 17.15 -5.33 1.41
CA THR A 200 17.22 -3.88 1.66
C THR A 200 18.60 -3.46 2.13
N ARG A 201 19.02 -2.24 1.76
CA ARG A 201 20.26 -1.63 2.27
C ARG A 201 20.09 -1.09 3.70
N ASN A 202 18.94 -0.48 3.96
CA ASN A 202 18.57 0.10 5.27
C ASN A 202 17.12 -0.30 5.60
N GLY A 203 16.91 -1.55 5.99
CA GLY A 203 15.60 -2.14 6.20
C GLY A 203 15.23 -2.39 7.64
N THR A 204 13.97 -2.18 7.97
CA THR A 204 13.35 -2.56 9.24
C THR A 204 12.13 -3.42 8.97
N LEU A 205 12.03 -4.59 9.62
CA LEU A 205 10.85 -5.46 9.53
C LEU A 205 10.03 -5.33 10.82
N VAL A 206 8.78 -4.92 10.66
CA VAL A 206 7.81 -4.81 11.75
C VAL A 206 6.65 -5.78 11.51
N ARG A 207 6.27 -6.53 12.55
CA ARG A 207 5.10 -7.42 12.52
C ARG A 207 4.07 -6.94 13.53
N ILE A 208 2.86 -6.64 13.06
CA ILE A 208 1.76 -6.22 13.94
C ILE A 208 1.00 -7.46 14.41
N PRO A 209 0.99 -7.73 15.74
CA PRO A 209 0.36 -8.93 16.29
C PRO A 209 -1.13 -9.01 16.00
N GLY A 210 -1.60 -10.18 15.58
CA GLY A 210 -3.01 -10.45 15.33
C GLY A 210 -3.62 -9.71 14.13
N ALA A 211 -2.82 -8.95 13.37
CA ALA A 211 -3.29 -8.33 12.14
C ALA A 211 -3.25 -9.33 10.98
N THR A 212 -4.28 -9.25 10.14
CA THR A 212 -4.39 -9.97 8.86
C THR A 212 -3.74 -9.17 7.73
N HIS A 213 -4.02 -9.54 6.47
CA HIS A 213 -3.53 -8.80 5.30
C HIS A 213 -3.88 -7.31 5.33
N MET A 214 -5.09 -6.95 5.75
CA MET A 214 -5.54 -5.55 5.81
C MET A 214 -5.00 -4.83 7.07
N VAL A 215 -3.68 -4.82 7.24
CA VAL A 215 -3.00 -4.41 8.48
C VAL A 215 -3.37 -3.00 8.95
N SER A 216 -3.45 -2.03 8.02
CA SER A 216 -3.78 -0.63 8.31
C SER A 216 -5.24 -0.41 8.73
N LEU A 217 -6.13 -1.32 8.32
CA LEU A 217 -7.55 -1.28 8.61
C LEU A 217 -7.93 -2.17 9.80
N ALA A 218 -7.29 -3.34 9.94
CA ALA A 218 -7.55 -4.28 11.02
C ALA A 218 -6.93 -3.83 12.36
N ARG A 219 -5.83 -3.12 12.32
CA ARG A 219 -5.09 -2.60 13.47
C ARG A 219 -4.66 -1.14 13.23
N PRO A 220 -5.61 -0.22 13.05
CA PRO A 220 -5.31 1.15 12.60
C PRO A 220 -4.42 1.91 13.59
N VAL A 221 -4.64 1.76 14.89
CA VAL A 221 -3.85 2.45 15.92
C VAL A 221 -2.41 1.97 15.95
N GLU A 222 -2.21 0.66 15.96
CA GLU A 222 -0.87 0.05 15.97
C GLU A 222 -0.12 0.35 14.67
N PHE A 223 -0.79 0.27 13.53
CA PHE A 223 -0.20 0.63 12.24
C PHE A 223 0.21 2.10 12.18
N THR A 224 -0.67 3.01 12.63
CA THR A 224 -0.39 4.44 12.66
C THR A 224 0.78 4.77 13.58
N ARG A 225 0.90 4.10 14.73
CA ARG A 225 2.06 4.25 15.61
C ARG A 225 3.36 3.86 14.91
N VAL A 226 3.38 2.68 14.27
CA VAL A 226 4.55 2.21 13.49
C VAL A 226 4.91 3.21 12.39
N LEU A 227 3.92 3.76 11.70
CA LEU A 227 4.12 4.77 10.67
C LEU A 227 4.74 6.06 11.23
N ILE A 228 4.20 6.57 12.35
CA ILE A 228 4.72 7.77 13.01
C ILE A 228 6.16 7.55 13.51
N ASP A 229 6.45 6.40 14.10
CA ASP A 229 7.79 6.05 14.57
C ASP A 229 8.78 5.95 13.38
N ALA A 230 8.36 5.39 12.26
CA ALA A 230 9.14 5.32 11.04
C ALA A 230 9.47 6.73 10.50
N ILE A 231 8.48 7.61 10.40
CA ILE A 231 8.66 9.00 9.96
C ILE A 231 9.62 9.75 10.91
N ASN A 232 9.48 9.59 12.22
CA ASN A 232 10.33 10.27 13.18
C ASN A 232 11.78 9.81 13.11
N SER A 233 12.02 8.52 12.89
CA SER A 233 13.38 7.96 12.82
C SER A 233 14.16 8.46 11.59
N THR A 234 13.50 8.78 10.47
CA THR A 234 14.17 9.35 9.30
C THR A 234 14.71 10.75 9.54
N ARG A 235 14.15 11.47 10.49
CA ARG A 235 14.49 12.87 10.80
C ARG A 235 15.68 12.97 11.74
N SER A 236 15.83 11.99 12.62
CA SER A 236 16.97 11.92 13.54
C SER A 236 18.28 11.57 12.81
N ALA A 237 18.19 11.07 11.57
CA ALA A 237 19.32 10.67 10.75
C ALA A 237 19.85 11.79 9.82
N THR A 238 19.16 12.93 9.71
CA THR A 238 19.64 14.06 8.90
C THR A 238 20.49 14.97 9.81
N PRO A 239 21.83 15.05 9.61
CA PRO A 239 22.66 16.01 10.34
C PRO A 239 22.22 17.43 9.98
N ALA A 240 22.24 18.32 11.00
CA ALA A 240 21.95 19.73 10.85
C ALA A 240 23.01 20.43 9.96
#